data_a81b24e75166087e3063efc71d178a4b
#
_entry.id   a81b24e75166087e3063efc71d178a4b
#
_cell.length_a   1.000
_cell.length_b   1.000
_cell.length_c   1.000
_cell.angle_alpha   90.00
_cell.angle_beta   90.00
_cell.angle_gamma   90.00
#
_symmetry.space_group_name_H-M   'P 1'
#
loop_
_entity.id
_entity.type
_entity.pdbx_description
1 polymer ?
#
loop_
_entity_poly.entity_id
_entity_poly.type
_entity_poly.pdbx_seq_one_letter_code
_entity_poly.pdbx_strand_id
1 'polypeptide(L)'
;MYGRFLMKLLLAEDERELSDALTVILTHSNYLVDAVYTGTDALDYLQVEHYDGVILDVMMPGMDGFEVLKTIRAAGNTVPVLLLTARSDVDDRVTGLDLGADDYLTKPFATKELLARVRAITRRVTEATSSQLTLGNITLDCASFELLCGGQTLRLNRKEFQLLQLFMSYPNQTFSAEHLMQKIWGYESDAEINVVWVNISNLRKKFTALGADVEIRSHRNQGYLIEVKP
;
A
#
# COMPACT_ATOMS: atom_id res chain seq x y z
N MET A 1 11.40 9.97 -11.46
CA MET A 1 10.35 8.93 -11.31
C MET A 1 10.25 8.63 -9.82
N TYR A 2 9.20 9.11 -9.13
CA TYR A 2 9.07 8.97 -7.68
C TYR A 2 8.70 7.53 -7.33
N GLY A 3 9.55 6.84 -6.57
CA GLY A 3 9.27 5.49 -6.07
C GLY A 3 8.00 5.48 -5.21
N ARG A 4 7.07 4.66 -5.59
CA ARG A 4 5.80 4.43 -4.89
C ARG A 4 6.07 3.70 -3.57
N PHE A 5 6.02 4.43 -2.46
CA PHE A 5 6.34 3.89 -1.12
C PHE A 5 5.17 3.22 -0.41
N LEU A 6 3.96 3.51 -0.82
CA LEU A 6 2.73 2.90 -0.32
C LEU A 6 1.88 2.55 -1.54
N MET A 7 1.26 1.38 -1.51
CA MET A 7 0.28 1.03 -2.54
C MET A 7 -0.89 1.99 -2.48
N LYS A 8 -1.20 2.61 -3.61
CA LYS A 8 -2.30 3.55 -3.74
C LYS A 8 -3.52 2.82 -4.28
N LEU A 9 -4.60 2.86 -3.52
CA LEU A 9 -5.88 2.26 -3.89
C LEU A 9 -6.89 3.34 -4.22
N LEU A 10 -7.70 3.08 -5.24
CA LEU A 10 -8.95 3.80 -5.47
C LEU A 10 -10.10 2.99 -4.85
N LEU A 11 -10.90 3.63 -4.02
CA LEU A 11 -12.13 3.07 -3.46
C LEU A 11 -13.32 3.82 -4.05
N ALA A 12 -14.14 3.14 -4.83
CA ALA A 12 -15.40 3.66 -5.37
C ALA A 12 -16.57 2.95 -4.69
N GLU A 13 -17.29 3.69 -3.82
CA GLU A 13 -18.37 3.19 -2.98
C GLU A 13 -19.31 4.35 -2.69
N ASP A 14 -20.60 4.24 -3.05
CA ASP A 14 -21.57 5.33 -2.92
C ASP A 14 -22.13 5.47 -1.49
N GLU A 15 -22.12 4.41 -0.70
CA GLU A 15 -22.52 4.45 0.71
C GLU A 15 -21.38 5.06 1.55
N ARG A 16 -21.54 6.33 1.92
CA ARG A 16 -20.50 7.12 2.61
C ARG A 16 -20.00 6.49 3.91
N GLU A 17 -20.90 5.95 4.72
CA GLU A 17 -20.53 5.33 6.00
C GLU A 17 -19.65 4.11 5.78
N LEU A 18 -19.96 3.29 4.77
CA LEU A 18 -19.13 2.14 4.40
C LEU A 18 -17.81 2.60 3.80
N SER A 19 -17.81 3.58 2.90
CA SER A 19 -16.61 4.15 2.30
C SER A 19 -15.64 4.70 3.34
N ASP A 20 -16.13 5.45 4.32
CA ASP A 20 -15.33 6.01 5.42
C ASP A 20 -14.72 4.88 6.28
N ALA A 21 -15.54 3.87 6.64
CA ALA A 21 -15.06 2.71 7.40
C ALA A 21 -13.98 1.93 6.65
N LEU A 22 -14.17 1.68 5.35
CA LEU A 22 -13.20 1.00 4.50
C LEU A 22 -11.91 1.80 4.35
N THR A 23 -12.02 3.12 4.17
CA THR A 23 -10.87 4.02 4.09
C THR A 23 -10.02 3.94 5.35
N VAL A 24 -10.64 3.97 6.53
CA VAL A 24 -9.93 3.80 7.82
C VAL A 24 -9.24 2.45 7.89
N ILE A 25 -9.93 1.36 7.56
CA ILE A 25 -9.39 -0.01 7.61
C ILE A 25 -8.19 -0.16 6.67
N LEU A 26 -8.31 0.29 5.42
CA LEU A 26 -7.27 0.20 4.40
C LEU A 26 -6.06 1.07 4.75
N THR A 27 -6.31 2.30 5.24
CA THR A 27 -5.24 3.20 5.70
C THR A 27 -4.49 2.61 6.89
N HIS A 28 -5.18 1.99 7.85
CA HIS A 28 -4.53 1.25 8.94
C HIS A 28 -3.75 0.01 8.46
N SER A 29 -4.08 -0.49 7.28
CA SER A 29 -3.40 -1.62 6.63
C SER A 29 -2.28 -1.20 5.66
N ASN A 30 -1.78 0.03 5.76
CA ASN A 30 -0.67 0.61 4.98
C ASN A 30 -0.98 0.91 3.50
N TYR A 31 -2.24 1.15 3.14
CA TYR A 31 -2.60 1.66 1.82
C TYR A 31 -2.80 3.18 1.87
N LEU A 32 -2.46 3.87 0.78
CA LEU A 32 -2.99 5.20 0.48
C LEU A 32 -4.33 5.00 -0.24
N VAL A 33 -5.37 5.69 0.20
CA VAL A 33 -6.71 5.50 -0.34
C VAL A 33 -7.25 6.84 -0.82
N ASP A 34 -7.62 6.89 -2.10
CA ASP A 34 -8.50 7.91 -2.63
C ASP A 34 -9.91 7.32 -2.68
N ALA A 35 -10.86 7.98 -2.03
CA ALA A 35 -12.25 7.56 -2.01
C ALA A 35 -13.10 8.43 -2.93
N VAL A 36 -13.91 7.79 -3.77
CA VAL A 36 -14.89 8.42 -4.66
C VAL A 36 -16.25 7.74 -4.49
N TYR A 37 -17.32 8.44 -4.86
CA TYR A 37 -18.68 8.00 -4.53
C TYR A 37 -19.54 7.73 -5.76
N THR A 38 -18.96 7.88 -6.97
CA THR A 38 -19.67 7.63 -8.24
C THR A 38 -18.74 6.93 -9.23
N GLY A 39 -19.31 6.18 -10.17
CA GLY A 39 -18.55 5.55 -11.24
C GLY A 39 -17.85 6.55 -12.16
N THR A 40 -18.47 7.73 -12.37
CA THR A 40 -17.88 8.81 -13.19
C THR A 40 -16.61 9.36 -12.53
N ASP A 41 -16.66 9.66 -11.22
CA ASP A 41 -15.49 10.13 -10.48
C ASP A 41 -14.39 9.06 -10.50
N ALA A 42 -14.76 7.77 -10.39
CA ALA A 42 -13.80 6.67 -10.47
C ALA A 42 -13.05 6.68 -11.80
N LEU A 43 -13.75 6.88 -12.93
CA LEU A 43 -13.10 6.99 -14.24
C LEU A 43 -12.18 8.20 -14.35
N ASP A 44 -12.61 9.37 -13.85
CA ASP A 44 -11.83 10.59 -13.92
C ASP A 44 -10.51 10.43 -13.13
N TYR A 45 -10.58 9.84 -11.93
CA TYR A 45 -9.40 9.55 -11.13
C TYR A 45 -8.46 8.53 -11.80
N LEU A 46 -9.00 7.49 -12.43
CA LEU A 46 -8.22 6.47 -13.13
C LEU A 46 -7.57 6.96 -14.43
N GLN A 47 -8.03 8.10 -14.99
CA GLN A 47 -7.41 8.74 -16.16
C GLN A 47 -6.19 9.59 -15.78
N VAL A 48 -6.23 10.24 -14.61
CA VAL A 48 -5.19 11.21 -14.20
C VAL A 48 -4.16 10.63 -13.25
N GLU A 49 -4.52 9.59 -12.50
CA GLU A 49 -3.68 8.99 -11.46
C GLU A 49 -3.45 7.49 -11.70
N HIS A 50 -2.31 7.01 -11.21
CA HIS A 50 -2.00 5.59 -11.20
C HIS A 50 -2.31 4.96 -9.85
N TYR A 51 -3.05 3.85 -9.88
CA TYR A 51 -3.40 3.06 -8.71
C TYR A 51 -2.79 1.66 -8.79
N ASP A 52 -2.48 1.08 -7.62
CA ASP A 52 -1.99 -0.30 -7.49
C ASP A 52 -3.14 -1.30 -7.38
N GLY A 53 -4.35 -0.82 -7.14
CA GLY A 53 -5.58 -1.58 -7.12
C GLY A 53 -6.80 -0.68 -7.01
N VAL A 54 -7.93 -1.20 -7.44
CA VAL A 54 -9.25 -0.55 -7.35
C VAL A 54 -10.18 -1.45 -6.56
N ILE A 55 -10.87 -0.88 -5.61
CA ILE A 55 -12.01 -1.50 -4.92
C ILE A 55 -13.24 -0.80 -5.44
N LEU A 56 -14.13 -1.52 -6.10
CA LEU A 56 -15.19 -0.96 -6.91
C LEU A 56 -16.53 -1.59 -6.56
N ASP A 57 -17.44 -0.80 -6.00
CA ASP A 57 -18.81 -1.26 -5.82
C ASP A 57 -19.50 -1.43 -7.19
N VAL A 58 -20.20 -2.53 -7.33
CA VAL A 58 -21.03 -2.78 -8.52
C VAL A 58 -22.27 -1.89 -8.52
N MET A 59 -22.86 -1.66 -7.36
CA MET A 59 -24.19 -1.00 -7.24
C MET A 59 -24.03 0.50 -6.96
N MET A 60 -23.51 1.27 -7.91
CA MET A 60 -23.43 2.73 -7.80
C MET A 60 -24.46 3.43 -8.67
N PRO A 61 -24.99 4.60 -8.26
CA PRO A 61 -25.93 5.36 -9.05
C PRO A 61 -25.29 5.96 -10.30
N GLY A 62 -26.06 6.00 -11.40
CA GLY A 62 -25.59 6.53 -12.69
C GLY A 62 -24.78 5.51 -13.45
N MET A 63 -23.46 5.53 -13.33
CA MET A 63 -22.54 4.55 -13.91
C MET A 63 -22.24 3.48 -12.88
N ASP A 64 -22.61 2.25 -13.17
CA ASP A 64 -22.34 1.11 -12.29
C ASP A 64 -20.89 0.60 -12.39
N GLY A 65 -20.48 -0.24 -11.43
CA GLY A 65 -19.11 -0.76 -11.38
C GLY A 65 -18.72 -1.63 -12.55
N PHE A 66 -19.67 -2.34 -13.17
CA PHE A 66 -19.39 -3.12 -14.40
C PHE A 66 -19.11 -2.22 -15.60
N GLU A 67 -19.84 -1.11 -15.72
CA GLU A 67 -19.59 -0.11 -16.77
C GLU A 67 -18.23 0.57 -16.60
N VAL A 68 -17.86 0.91 -15.37
CA VAL A 68 -16.51 1.43 -15.05
C VAL A 68 -15.45 0.42 -15.45
N LEU A 69 -15.57 -0.84 -15.01
CA LEU A 69 -14.62 -1.91 -15.32
C LEU A 69 -14.47 -2.12 -16.82
N LYS A 70 -15.58 -2.23 -17.55
CA LYS A 70 -15.59 -2.37 -19.00
C LYS A 70 -14.88 -1.21 -19.70
N THR A 71 -15.12 0.02 -19.26
CA THR A 71 -14.53 1.23 -19.83
C THR A 71 -13.02 1.25 -19.63
N ILE A 72 -12.52 0.98 -18.43
CA ILE A 72 -11.07 0.98 -18.18
C ILE A 72 -10.37 -0.16 -18.92
N ARG A 73 -10.98 -1.34 -19.03
CA ARG A 73 -10.40 -2.46 -19.78
C ARG A 73 -10.38 -2.17 -21.29
N ALA A 74 -11.41 -1.54 -21.84
CA ALA A 74 -11.44 -1.10 -23.24
C ALA A 74 -10.36 -0.04 -23.54
N ALA A 75 -10.00 0.79 -22.57
CA ALA A 75 -8.90 1.75 -22.65
C ALA A 75 -7.50 1.11 -22.44
N GLY A 76 -7.40 -0.22 -22.26
CA GLY A 76 -6.14 -0.93 -22.04
C GLY A 76 -5.59 -0.80 -20.60
N ASN A 77 -6.35 -0.25 -19.67
CA ASN A 77 -5.94 -0.15 -18.28
C ASN A 77 -6.08 -1.53 -17.61
N THR A 78 -4.95 -2.05 -17.12
CA THR A 78 -4.84 -3.39 -16.49
C THR A 78 -4.74 -3.32 -14.96
N VAL A 79 -5.09 -2.18 -14.34
CA VAL A 79 -5.09 -2.06 -12.88
C VAL A 79 -5.92 -3.19 -12.24
N PRO A 80 -5.43 -3.86 -11.20
CA PRO A 80 -6.19 -4.90 -10.51
C PRO A 80 -7.47 -4.35 -9.89
N VAL A 81 -8.59 -5.05 -10.10
CA VAL A 81 -9.93 -4.64 -9.61
C VAL A 81 -10.55 -5.71 -8.73
N LEU A 82 -10.91 -5.32 -7.52
CA LEU A 82 -11.77 -6.08 -6.60
C LEU A 82 -13.18 -5.49 -6.69
N LEU A 83 -14.13 -6.27 -7.15
CA LEU A 83 -15.54 -5.87 -7.13
C LEU A 83 -16.17 -6.12 -5.76
N LEU A 84 -16.88 -5.12 -5.23
CA LEU A 84 -17.77 -5.26 -4.08
C LEU A 84 -19.22 -5.31 -4.57
N THR A 85 -20.07 -6.15 -3.99
CA THR A 85 -21.44 -6.23 -4.43
C THR A 85 -22.35 -6.87 -3.40
N ALA A 86 -23.60 -6.42 -3.37
CA ALA A 86 -24.70 -7.05 -2.65
C ALA A 86 -25.27 -8.28 -3.40
N ARG A 87 -24.91 -8.44 -4.69
CA ARG A 87 -25.43 -9.55 -5.52
C ARG A 87 -24.63 -10.81 -5.26
N SER A 88 -25.30 -11.83 -4.76
CA SER A 88 -24.72 -13.14 -4.45
C SER A 88 -24.85 -14.14 -5.61
N ASP A 89 -25.54 -13.77 -6.70
CA ASP A 89 -25.82 -14.66 -7.81
C ASP A 89 -24.55 -15.07 -8.56
N VAL A 90 -24.49 -16.32 -8.95
CA VAL A 90 -23.36 -16.90 -9.68
C VAL A 90 -23.15 -16.19 -11.01
N ASP A 91 -24.23 -15.80 -11.69
CA ASP A 91 -24.20 -15.15 -13.00
C ASP A 91 -23.55 -13.76 -12.93
N ASP A 92 -23.82 -12.96 -11.88
CA ASP A 92 -23.18 -11.65 -11.69
C ASP A 92 -21.67 -11.79 -11.43
N ARG A 93 -21.27 -12.85 -10.71
CA ARG A 93 -19.85 -13.14 -10.45
C ARG A 93 -19.11 -13.56 -11.70
N VAL A 94 -19.73 -14.39 -12.54
CA VAL A 94 -19.19 -14.80 -13.83
C VAL A 94 -19.07 -13.57 -14.74
N THR A 95 -20.10 -12.74 -14.81
CA THR A 95 -20.09 -11.50 -15.59
C THR A 95 -18.93 -10.57 -15.17
N GLY A 96 -18.71 -10.36 -13.86
CA GLY A 96 -17.63 -9.50 -13.37
C GLY A 96 -16.24 -10.04 -13.73
N LEU A 97 -16.03 -11.35 -13.62
CA LEU A 97 -14.77 -12.00 -14.00
C LEU A 97 -14.54 -11.98 -15.50
N ASP A 98 -15.58 -12.22 -16.31
CA ASP A 98 -15.50 -12.16 -17.78
C ASP A 98 -15.22 -10.73 -18.29
N LEU A 99 -15.68 -9.71 -17.58
CA LEU A 99 -15.33 -8.30 -17.82
C LEU A 99 -13.89 -7.95 -17.44
N GLY A 100 -13.17 -8.86 -16.78
CA GLY A 100 -11.76 -8.68 -16.43
C GLY A 100 -11.52 -8.16 -15.01
N ALA A 101 -12.43 -8.39 -14.07
CA ALA A 101 -12.14 -8.23 -12.64
C ALA A 101 -11.12 -9.29 -12.16
N ASP A 102 -10.29 -8.92 -11.21
CA ASP A 102 -9.28 -9.84 -10.64
C ASP A 102 -9.81 -10.65 -9.46
N ASP A 103 -10.79 -10.11 -8.74
CA ASP A 103 -11.48 -10.82 -7.66
C ASP A 103 -12.84 -10.15 -7.36
N TYR A 104 -13.60 -10.78 -6.48
CA TYR A 104 -14.98 -10.46 -6.20
C TYR A 104 -15.30 -10.72 -4.72
N LEU A 105 -16.00 -9.79 -4.05
CA LEU A 105 -16.34 -9.89 -2.64
C LEU A 105 -17.80 -9.49 -2.39
N THR A 106 -18.58 -10.42 -1.83
CA THR A 106 -20.01 -10.17 -1.55
C THR A 106 -20.22 -9.46 -0.22
N LYS A 107 -21.08 -8.44 -0.21
CA LYS A 107 -21.59 -7.77 1.00
C LYS A 107 -22.70 -8.66 1.66
N PRO A 108 -22.72 -8.83 2.99
CA PRO A 108 -21.75 -8.32 3.96
C PRO A 108 -20.49 -9.21 4.03
N PHE A 109 -19.34 -8.60 4.25
CA PHE A 109 -18.05 -9.28 4.32
C PHE A 109 -17.30 -9.00 5.63
N ALA A 110 -16.40 -9.90 5.99
CA ALA A 110 -15.50 -9.68 7.11
C ALA A 110 -14.30 -8.80 6.68
N THR A 111 -13.88 -7.87 7.53
CA THR A 111 -12.69 -7.03 7.31
C THR A 111 -11.44 -7.85 6.96
N LYS A 112 -11.24 -8.99 7.63
CA LYS A 112 -10.11 -9.90 7.35
C LYS A 112 -10.14 -10.45 5.93
N GLU A 113 -11.33 -10.74 5.40
CA GLU A 113 -11.50 -11.24 4.04
C GLU A 113 -11.18 -10.15 3.01
N LEU A 114 -11.76 -8.95 3.17
CA LEU A 114 -11.43 -7.80 2.32
C LEU A 114 -9.92 -7.59 2.24
N LEU A 115 -9.24 -7.49 3.38
CA LEU A 115 -7.80 -7.26 3.42
C LEU A 115 -6.99 -8.40 2.79
N ALA A 116 -7.45 -9.65 2.90
CA ALA A 116 -6.81 -10.79 2.26
C ALA A 116 -6.93 -10.72 0.73
N ARG A 117 -8.10 -10.34 0.20
CA ARG A 117 -8.35 -10.21 -1.23
C ARG A 117 -7.61 -9.01 -1.82
N VAL A 118 -7.61 -7.85 -1.15
CA VAL A 118 -6.83 -6.68 -1.56
C VAL A 118 -5.35 -7.04 -1.67
N ARG A 119 -4.78 -7.73 -0.68
CA ARG A 119 -3.39 -8.22 -0.78
C ARG A 119 -3.19 -9.17 -1.96
N ALA A 120 -4.14 -10.04 -2.23
CA ALA A 120 -4.03 -11.02 -3.32
C ALA A 120 -4.01 -10.34 -4.70
N ILE A 121 -4.90 -9.37 -4.96
CA ILE A 121 -4.95 -8.67 -6.24
C ILE A 121 -3.77 -7.73 -6.43
N THR A 122 -3.32 -7.05 -5.37
CA THR A 122 -2.17 -6.13 -5.44
C THR A 122 -0.82 -6.85 -5.47
N ARG A 123 -0.76 -8.13 -5.11
CA ARG A 123 0.47 -8.95 -5.16
C ARG A 123 1.06 -9.03 -6.57
N ARG A 124 0.24 -9.14 -7.61
CA ARG A 124 0.70 -9.20 -9.03
C ARG A 124 1.41 -7.91 -9.45
N VAL A 125 1.04 -6.77 -8.90
CA VAL A 125 1.72 -5.49 -9.14
C VAL A 125 3.10 -5.47 -8.46
N THR A 126 3.23 -6.12 -7.31
CA THR A 126 4.51 -6.27 -6.59
C THR A 126 5.42 -7.34 -7.18
N GLU A 127 4.90 -8.37 -7.82
CA GLU A 127 5.71 -9.38 -8.51
C GLU A 127 6.38 -8.83 -9.78
N ALA A 128 5.82 -7.77 -10.39
CA ALA A 128 6.43 -7.04 -11.49
C ALA A 128 7.47 -5.99 -11.03
N THR A 129 7.39 -5.54 -9.78
CA THR A 129 8.39 -4.75 -9.07
C THR A 129 8.77 -5.57 -7.84
N SER A 130 9.98 -6.08 -7.76
CA SER A 130 10.44 -7.02 -6.72
C SER A 130 9.75 -6.75 -5.37
N SER A 131 8.92 -7.70 -4.90
CA SER A 131 8.24 -7.63 -3.59
C SER A 131 9.23 -7.54 -2.42
N GLN A 132 10.51 -7.60 -2.71
CA GLN A 132 11.61 -7.59 -1.76
C GLN A 132 12.63 -6.52 -2.12
N LEU A 133 13.00 -5.73 -1.13
CA LEU A 133 14.13 -4.82 -1.21
C LEU A 133 15.32 -5.46 -0.51
N THR A 134 16.46 -5.51 -1.19
CA THR A 134 17.69 -6.09 -0.62
C THR A 134 18.78 -5.04 -0.54
N LEU A 135 19.45 -4.99 0.59
CA LEU A 135 20.62 -4.14 0.83
C LEU A 135 21.59 -4.87 1.77
N GLY A 136 22.85 -5.06 1.34
CA GLY A 136 23.79 -5.89 2.08
C GLY A 136 23.21 -7.29 2.30
N ASN A 137 23.24 -7.77 3.55
CA ASN A 137 22.71 -9.08 3.93
C ASN A 137 21.26 -9.05 4.44
N ILE A 138 20.56 -7.92 4.33
CA ILE A 138 19.15 -7.82 4.72
C ILE A 138 18.23 -7.82 3.50
N THR A 139 17.05 -8.40 3.70
CA THR A 139 15.94 -8.36 2.73
C THR A 139 14.68 -7.92 3.45
N LEU A 140 14.03 -6.86 2.96
CA LEU A 140 12.71 -6.40 3.42
C LEU A 140 11.65 -6.99 2.50
N ASP A 141 10.81 -7.88 3.04
CA ASP A 141 9.64 -8.38 2.33
C ASP A 141 8.48 -7.38 2.49
N CYS A 142 8.12 -6.74 1.37
CA CYS A 142 7.10 -5.71 1.35
C CYS A 142 5.66 -6.26 1.44
N ALA A 143 5.47 -7.56 1.22
CA ALA A 143 4.16 -8.20 1.30
C ALA A 143 3.84 -8.67 2.73
N SER A 144 4.85 -9.21 3.44
CA SER A 144 4.68 -9.71 4.82
C SER A 144 5.05 -8.69 5.90
N PHE A 145 5.70 -7.56 5.53
CA PHE A 145 6.27 -6.56 6.45
C PHE A 145 7.38 -7.15 7.35
N GLU A 146 8.14 -8.07 6.81
CA GLU A 146 9.18 -8.79 7.52
C GLU A 146 10.57 -8.39 7.03
N LEU A 147 11.48 -8.29 7.99
CA LEU A 147 12.91 -8.09 7.75
C LEU A 147 13.61 -9.44 7.92
N LEU A 148 14.27 -9.87 6.85
CA LEU A 148 15.03 -11.12 6.80
C LEU A 148 16.54 -10.81 6.82
N CYS A 149 17.29 -11.59 7.60
CA CYS A 149 18.76 -11.51 7.65
C CYS A 149 19.32 -12.85 8.13
N GLY A 150 20.24 -13.46 7.38
CA GLY A 150 20.95 -14.67 7.79
C GLY A 150 20.04 -15.85 8.16
N GLY A 151 18.88 -16.00 7.50
CA GLY A 151 17.88 -17.04 7.80
C GLY A 151 16.98 -16.73 9.01
N GLN A 152 17.18 -15.61 9.67
CA GLN A 152 16.27 -15.10 10.71
C GLN A 152 15.26 -14.13 10.10
N THR A 153 14.04 -14.14 10.66
CA THR A 153 12.96 -13.25 10.24
C THR A 153 12.43 -12.48 11.43
N LEU A 154 12.20 -11.18 11.27
CA LEU A 154 11.73 -10.31 12.31
C LEU A 154 10.63 -9.38 11.75
N ARG A 155 9.46 -9.39 12.37
CA ARG A 155 8.36 -8.54 11.98
C ARG A 155 8.58 -7.10 12.43
N LEU A 156 8.36 -6.16 11.53
CA LEU A 156 8.44 -4.74 11.80
C LEU A 156 7.06 -4.17 12.19
N ASN A 157 7.05 -3.15 13.03
CA ASN A 157 5.85 -2.34 13.18
C ASN A 157 5.67 -1.44 11.93
N ARG A 158 4.48 -0.86 11.80
CA ARG A 158 4.10 -0.06 10.62
C ARG A 158 5.11 1.06 10.31
N LYS A 159 5.53 1.82 11.32
CA LYS A 159 6.40 2.99 11.12
C LYS A 159 7.86 2.59 10.86
N GLU A 160 8.32 1.53 11.50
CA GLU A 160 9.62 0.94 11.22
C GLU A 160 9.70 0.40 9.80
N PHE A 161 8.66 -0.30 9.34
CA PHE A 161 8.56 -0.80 7.96
C PHE A 161 8.63 0.36 6.96
N GLN A 162 7.79 1.38 7.12
CA GLN A 162 7.74 2.53 6.22
C GLN A 162 9.08 3.28 6.15
N LEU A 163 9.75 3.48 7.30
CA LEU A 163 11.07 4.08 7.36
C LEU A 163 12.11 3.22 6.64
N LEU A 164 12.15 1.92 6.92
CA LEU A 164 13.12 1.01 6.32
C LEU A 164 12.90 0.88 4.82
N GLN A 165 11.66 0.77 4.38
CA GLN A 165 11.30 0.74 2.96
C GLN A 165 11.79 2.01 2.25
N LEU A 166 11.57 3.20 2.84
CA LEU A 166 12.06 4.46 2.29
C LEU A 166 13.59 4.46 2.18
N PHE A 167 14.30 4.09 3.23
CA PHE A 167 15.76 4.04 3.23
C PHE A 167 16.31 3.04 2.22
N MET A 168 15.76 1.82 2.16
CA MET A 168 16.23 0.77 1.23
C MET A 168 15.90 1.07 -0.23
N SER A 169 14.88 1.88 -0.49
CA SER A 169 14.58 2.34 -1.85
C SER A 169 15.54 3.41 -2.35
N TYR A 170 16.22 4.11 -1.44
CA TYR A 170 17.22 5.15 -1.75
C TYR A 170 18.46 5.00 -0.86
N PRO A 171 19.25 3.93 -1.07
CA PRO A 171 20.48 3.73 -0.30
C PRO A 171 21.44 4.92 -0.49
N ASN A 172 22.14 5.28 0.58
CA ASN A 172 23.08 6.41 0.62
C ASN A 172 22.45 7.80 0.42
N GLN A 173 21.13 7.90 0.29
CA GLN A 173 20.44 9.18 0.27
C GLN A 173 20.12 9.65 1.69
N THR A 174 20.47 10.91 2.00
CA THR A 174 20.16 11.51 3.29
C THR A 174 18.77 12.13 3.29
N PHE A 175 18.00 11.83 4.32
CA PHE A 175 16.66 12.37 4.58
C PHE A 175 16.68 13.15 5.89
N SER A 176 16.21 14.41 5.87
CA SER A 176 16.07 15.18 7.10
C SER A 176 14.97 14.59 8.02
N ALA A 177 15.05 14.86 9.31
CA ALA A 177 14.04 14.36 10.25
C ALA A 177 12.66 14.93 9.94
N GLU A 178 12.58 16.19 9.50
CA GLU A 178 11.34 16.84 9.06
C GLU A 178 10.75 16.16 7.83
N HIS A 179 11.59 15.82 6.84
CA HIS A 179 11.15 15.10 5.64
C HIS A 179 10.60 13.71 6.00
N LEU A 180 11.32 12.97 6.87
CA LEU A 180 10.85 11.68 7.38
C LEU A 180 9.52 11.80 8.13
N MET A 181 9.40 12.84 8.96
CA MET A 181 8.17 13.11 9.71
C MET A 181 6.98 13.34 8.77
N GLN A 182 7.12 14.26 7.81
CA GLN A 182 6.07 14.56 6.83
C GLN A 182 5.68 13.33 6.01
N LYS A 183 6.69 12.59 5.54
CA LYS A 183 6.50 11.44 4.65
C LYS A 183 5.81 10.26 5.32
N ILE A 184 6.14 9.99 6.60
CA ILE A 184 5.73 8.78 7.31
C ILE A 184 4.56 9.02 8.25
N TRP A 185 4.46 10.21 8.87
CA TRP A 185 3.40 10.56 9.81
C TRP A 185 2.35 11.51 9.22
N GLY A 186 2.69 12.25 8.14
CA GLY A 186 1.80 13.21 7.49
C GLY A 186 1.89 14.62 8.08
N TYR A 187 1.28 15.58 7.37
CA TYR A 187 1.32 17.01 7.75
C TYR A 187 0.45 17.35 8.96
N GLU A 188 -0.63 16.60 9.18
CA GLU A 188 -1.62 16.85 10.25
C GLU A 188 -1.36 15.98 11.51
N SER A 189 -0.17 15.40 11.62
CA SER A 189 0.15 14.53 12.75
C SER A 189 0.45 15.36 14.00
N ASP A 190 -0.25 15.11 15.11
CA ASP A 190 0.07 15.64 16.44
C ASP A 190 1.36 15.04 17.04
N ALA A 191 2.01 14.12 16.34
CA ALA A 191 3.22 13.47 16.81
C ALA A 191 4.41 14.44 16.74
N GLU A 192 5.22 14.47 17.78
CA GLU A 192 6.46 15.23 17.79
C GLU A 192 7.56 14.57 16.97
N ILE A 193 8.53 15.36 16.47
CA ILE A 193 9.65 14.88 15.64
C ILE A 193 10.50 13.79 16.33
N ASN A 194 10.44 13.69 17.65
CA ASN A 194 11.14 12.67 18.42
C ASN A 194 10.69 11.24 18.08
N VAL A 195 9.47 11.03 17.53
CA VAL A 195 9.00 9.70 17.11
C VAL A 195 9.87 9.14 15.98
N VAL A 196 10.44 9.98 15.12
CA VAL A 196 11.40 9.58 14.08
C VAL A 196 12.63 8.94 14.73
N TRP A 197 13.19 9.61 15.73
CA TRP A 197 14.39 9.12 16.45
C TRP A 197 14.14 7.79 17.15
N VAL A 198 12.99 7.66 17.80
CA VAL A 198 12.59 6.42 18.49
C VAL A 198 12.52 5.25 17.50
N ASN A 199 11.87 5.42 16.35
CA ASN A 199 11.74 4.36 15.35
C ASN A 199 13.08 4.02 14.71
N ILE A 200 13.94 5.00 14.40
CA ILE A 200 15.31 4.77 13.93
C ILE A 200 16.13 4.00 14.97
N SER A 201 16.03 4.35 16.25
CA SER A 201 16.70 3.62 17.33
C SER A 201 16.25 2.16 17.41
N ASN A 202 14.96 1.91 17.24
CA ASN A 202 14.41 0.55 17.22
C ASN A 202 14.92 -0.25 16.02
N LEU A 203 14.96 0.34 14.83
CA LEU A 203 15.54 -0.30 13.64
C LEU A 203 17.02 -0.65 13.85
N ARG A 204 17.82 0.25 14.41
CA ARG A 204 19.24 -0.02 14.73
C ARG A 204 19.41 -1.20 15.69
N LYS A 205 18.57 -1.29 16.73
CA LYS A 205 18.56 -2.44 17.66
C LYS A 205 18.23 -3.74 16.94
N LYS A 206 17.26 -3.72 16.02
CA LYS A 206 16.87 -4.88 15.23
C LYS A 206 17.99 -5.31 14.28
N PHE A 207 18.68 -4.38 13.61
CA PHE A 207 19.85 -4.68 12.77
C PHE A 207 20.97 -5.34 13.59
N THR A 208 21.26 -4.82 14.78
CA THR A 208 22.25 -5.42 15.67
C THR A 208 21.85 -6.82 16.11
N ALA A 209 20.58 -7.04 16.47
CA ALA A 209 20.09 -8.34 16.91
C ALA A 209 20.15 -9.40 15.79
N LEU A 210 19.94 -8.98 14.53
CA LEU A 210 19.98 -9.86 13.37
C LEU A 210 21.39 -10.05 12.77
N GLY A 211 22.41 -9.34 13.27
CA GLY A 211 23.75 -9.38 12.67
C GLY A 211 23.80 -8.75 11.27
N ALA A 212 22.99 -7.72 11.04
CA ALA A 212 22.94 -7.03 9.76
C ALA A 212 24.25 -6.27 9.47
N ASP A 213 24.71 -6.35 8.22
CA ASP A 213 25.87 -5.61 7.71
C ASP A 213 25.51 -4.20 7.20
N VAL A 214 24.28 -3.75 7.49
CA VAL A 214 23.81 -2.41 7.20
C VAL A 214 23.68 -1.56 8.46
N GLU A 215 23.74 -0.25 8.29
CA GLU A 215 23.46 0.68 9.38
C GLU A 215 22.67 1.90 8.91
N ILE A 216 21.86 2.47 9.81
CA ILE A 216 21.28 3.80 9.61
C ILE A 216 22.22 4.80 10.24
N ARG A 217 22.96 5.58 9.43
CA ARG A 217 23.88 6.60 9.90
C ARG A 217 23.19 7.95 10.06
N SER A 218 23.61 8.70 11.09
CA SER A 218 23.15 10.06 11.30
C SER A 218 24.21 11.03 10.78
N HIS A 219 23.83 11.93 9.88
CA HIS A 219 24.66 13.06 9.47
C HIS A 219 24.22 14.31 10.22
N ARG A 220 25.16 14.92 10.94
CA ARG A 220 24.88 16.11 11.76
C ARG A 220 24.27 17.22 10.91
N ASN A 221 23.11 17.75 11.32
CA ASN A 221 22.34 18.81 10.64
C ASN A 221 21.83 18.46 9.22
N GLN A 222 21.94 17.20 8.78
CA GLN A 222 21.47 16.79 7.45
C GLN A 222 20.37 15.72 7.54
N GLY A 223 20.44 14.82 8.55
CA GLY A 223 19.43 13.77 8.73
C GLY A 223 20.02 12.36 8.81
N TYR A 224 19.35 11.42 8.17
CA TYR A 224 19.64 9.99 8.26
C TYR A 224 19.72 9.35 6.87
N LEU A 225 20.60 8.38 6.72
CA LEU A 225 20.70 7.52 5.54
C LEU A 225 20.91 6.07 5.97
N ILE A 226 20.66 5.12 5.06
CA ILE A 226 21.06 3.73 5.22
C ILE A 226 22.22 3.42 4.28
N GLU A 227 23.21 2.66 4.77
CA GLU A 227 24.34 2.20 3.99
C GLU A 227 24.80 0.81 4.45
N VAL A 228 25.55 0.12 3.60
CA VAL A 228 26.25 -1.12 3.97
C VAL A 228 27.51 -0.72 4.76
N LYS A 229 27.74 -1.38 5.88
CA LYS A 229 28.96 -1.18 6.69
C LYS A 229 30.20 -1.52 5.87
N PRO A 230 31.29 -0.77 6.00
CA PRO A 230 32.54 -1.06 5.29
C PRO A 230 33.19 -2.38 5.70
#